data_64b7977c54c7c4f10305422e53dd8edf
#
_entry.id   64b7977c54c7c4f10305422e53dd8edf
#
_cell.length_a   1.000
_cell.length_b   1.000
_cell.length_c   1.000
_cell.angle_alpha   90.00
_cell.angle_beta   90.00
_cell.angle_gamma   90.00
#
_symmetry.space_group_name_H-M   'P 1'
#
loop_
_entity.id
_entity.type
_entity.pdbx_description
1 polymer ?
#
loop_
_entity_poly.entity_id
_entity_poly.type
_entity_poly.pdbx_seq_one_letter_code
_entity_poly.pdbx_strand_id
1 'polypeptide(L)'
;MSNDANTDQALQALRLRIDSLDEKILELISDRARCAEEVARVKMATLAEGEVPVFYRPEREAQVLKRVMERNRGPLGNEDMARLFREIMSSCLALENPLKVAYLGPEGTFSQAAAMKHFGHAVISQPMAAIDEVFREAV
;
A
#
# COMPACT_ATOMS: atom_id res chain seq x y z
N MET A 1 -28.89 -23.36 28.09
CA MET A 1 -27.50 -23.72 28.41
C MET A 1 -26.79 -24.40 27.28
N SER A 2 -27.40 -25.39 26.57
CA SER A 2 -26.79 -26.04 25.44
C SER A 2 -26.53 -25.06 24.26
N ASN A 3 -27.38 -24.02 24.10
CA ASN A 3 -27.21 -23.02 23.02
C ASN A 3 -25.98 -22.12 23.25
N ASP A 4 -25.67 -21.78 24.51
CA ASP A 4 -24.51 -20.95 24.81
C ASP A 4 -23.20 -21.70 24.57
N ALA A 5 -23.13 -22.98 24.93
CA ALA A 5 -21.96 -23.81 24.70
C ALA A 5 -21.73 -24.03 23.18
N ASN A 6 -22.81 -24.26 22.43
CA ASN A 6 -22.75 -24.42 20.97
C ASN A 6 -22.31 -23.12 20.30
N THR A 7 -22.81 -21.99 20.77
CA THR A 7 -22.44 -20.67 20.27
C THR A 7 -20.96 -20.40 20.52
N ASP A 8 -20.46 -20.71 21.72
CA ASP A 8 -19.04 -20.52 22.06
C ASP A 8 -18.14 -21.40 21.18
N GLN A 9 -18.53 -22.66 20.94
CA GLN A 9 -17.77 -23.56 20.06
C GLN A 9 -17.76 -23.05 18.62
N ALA A 10 -18.90 -22.56 18.14
CA ALA A 10 -19.00 -22.00 16.79
C ALA A 10 -18.13 -20.77 16.63
N LEU A 11 -18.15 -19.88 17.62
CA LEU A 11 -17.30 -18.67 17.60
C LEU A 11 -15.82 -19.03 17.64
N GLN A 12 -15.44 -20.00 18.45
CA GLN A 12 -14.06 -20.45 18.55
C GLN A 12 -13.58 -21.04 17.24
N ALA A 13 -14.41 -21.87 16.59
CA ALA A 13 -14.08 -22.43 15.28
C ALA A 13 -13.87 -21.34 14.23
N LEU A 14 -14.73 -20.32 14.23
CA LEU A 14 -14.59 -19.19 13.31
C LEU A 14 -13.32 -18.37 13.59
N ARG A 15 -12.99 -18.15 14.86
CA ARG A 15 -11.76 -17.44 15.23
C ARG A 15 -10.52 -18.19 14.78
N LEU A 16 -10.49 -19.51 14.93
CA LEU A 16 -9.38 -20.33 14.43
C LEU A 16 -9.27 -20.25 12.92
N ARG A 17 -10.41 -20.23 12.23
CA ARG A 17 -10.41 -20.06 10.78
C ARG A 17 -9.89 -18.69 10.36
N ILE A 18 -10.28 -17.63 11.07
CA ILE A 18 -9.79 -16.28 10.83
C ILE A 18 -8.27 -16.24 11.03
N ASP A 19 -7.77 -16.84 12.12
CA ASP A 19 -6.32 -16.88 12.38
C ASP A 19 -5.56 -17.55 11.24
N SER A 20 -6.11 -18.65 10.72
CA SER A 20 -5.52 -19.35 9.57
C SER A 20 -5.52 -18.48 8.31
N LEU A 21 -6.61 -17.74 8.08
CA LEU A 21 -6.70 -16.80 6.95
C LEU A 21 -5.71 -15.66 7.11
N ASP A 22 -5.56 -15.14 8.31
CA ASP A 22 -4.58 -14.08 8.59
C ASP A 22 -3.16 -14.51 8.29
N GLU A 23 -2.81 -15.76 8.62
CA GLU A 23 -1.50 -16.33 8.27
C GLU A 23 -1.29 -16.37 6.76
N LYS A 24 -2.32 -16.76 6.00
CA LYS A 24 -2.27 -16.78 4.53
C LYS A 24 -2.14 -15.39 3.96
N ILE A 25 -2.86 -14.42 4.50
CA ILE A 25 -2.77 -13.03 4.09
C ILE A 25 -1.35 -12.51 4.32
N LEU A 26 -0.79 -12.78 5.51
CA LEU A 26 0.57 -12.39 5.85
C LEU A 26 1.59 -12.98 4.86
N GLU A 27 1.48 -14.27 4.56
CA GLU A 27 2.36 -14.94 3.59
C GLU A 27 2.24 -14.34 2.20
N LEU A 28 1.01 -14.10 1.73
CA LEU A 28 0.77 -13.55 0.40
C LEU A 28 1.28 -12.12 0.27
N ILE A 29 1.06 -11.29 1.28
CA ILE A 29 1.59 -9.92 1.30
C ILE A 29 3.12 -9.96 1.31
N SER A 30 3.72 -10.84 2.10
CA SER A 30 5.18 -10.98 2.16
C SER A 30 5.76 -11.45 0.83
N ASP A 31 5.10 -12.40 0.17
CA ASP A 31 5.53 -12.87 -1.16
C ASP A 31 5.43 -11.75 -2.19
N ARG A 32 4.36 -10.96 -2.14
CA ARG A 32 4.20 -9.81 -3.03
C ARG A 32 5.30 -8.77 -2.80
N ALA A 33 5.66 -8.54 -1.55
CA ALA A 33 6.75 -7.63 -1.20
C ALA A 33 8.09 -8.12 -1.74
N ARG A 34 8.36 -9.44 -1.66
CA ARG A 34 9.58 -10.03 -2.25
C ARG A 34 9.60 -9.85 -3.76
N CYS A 35 8.45 -10.00 -4.42
CA CYS A 35 8.35 -9.73 -5.86
C CYS A 35 8.67 -8.27 -6.18
N ALA A 36 8.23 -7.34 -5.35
CA ALA A 36 8.55 -5.93 -5.52
C ALA A 36 10.06 -5.67 -5.40
N GLU A 37 10.71 -6.33 -4.46
CA GLU A 37 12.18 -6.26 -4.33
C GLU A 37 12.88 -6.82 -5.57
N GLU A 38 12.36 -7.92 -6.14
CA GLU A 38 12.88 -8.48 -7.40
C GLU A 38 12.71 -7.50 -8.57
N VAL A 39 11.55 -6.86 -8.66
CA VAL A 39 11.30 -5.83 -9.69
C VAL A 39 12.33 -4.71 -9.57
N ALA A 40 12.62 -4.27 -8.35
CA ALA A 40 13.63 -3.25 -8.11
C ALA A 40 15.01 -3.70 -8.58
N ARG A 41 15.40 -4.94 -8.28
CA ARG A 41 16.69 -5.50 -8.71
C ARG A 41 16.78 -5.57 -10.24
N VAL A 42 15.73 -6.01 -10.89
CA VAL A 42 15.70 -6.08 -12.37
C VAL A 42 15.81 -4.70 -12.98
N LYS A 43 15.06 -3.72 -12.46
CA LYS A 43 15.13 -2.35 -12.95
C LYS A 43 16.53 -1.74 -12.78
N MET A 44 17.16 -1.97 -11.64
CA MET A 44 18.52 -1.49 -11.38
C MET A 44 19.54 -2.16 -12.30
N ALA A 45 19.40 -3.46 -12.55
CA ALA A 45 20.32 -4.22 -13.39
C ALA A 45 20.21 -3.84 -14.89
N THR A 46 19.06 -3.33 -15.32
CA THR A 46 18.80 -2.98 -16.73
C THR A 46 18.93 -1.48 -17.01
N LEU A 47 19.34 -0.68 -16.01
CA LEU A 47 19.56 0.75 -16.21
C LEU A 47 20.73 0.99 -17.15
N ALA A 48 20.54 1.92 -18.11
CA ALA A 48 21.63 2.44 -18.91
C ALA A 48 22.44 3.45 -18.07
N GLU A 49 23.68 3.70 -18.50
CA GLU A 49 24.54 4.66 -17.81
C GLU A 49 23.89 6.04 -17.81
N GLY A 50 23.76 6.63 -16.62
CA GLY A 50 23.13 7.94 -16.42
C GLY A 50 21.62 7.93 -16.30
N GLU A 51 20.97 6.77 -16.42
CA GLU A 51 19.52 6.66 -16.21
C GLU A 51 19.18 6.67 -14.72
N VAL A 52 18.02 7.26 -14.41
CA VAL A 52 17.45 7.24 -13.06
C VAL A 52 16.34 6.18 -13.03
N PRO A 53 16.34 5.27 -12.04
CA PRO A 53 15.29 4.25 -11.97
C PRO A 53 13.93 4.88 -11.67
N VAL A 54 12.89 4.36 -12.33
CA VAL A 54 11.50 4.79 -12.09
C VAL A 54 10.77 3.62 -11.45
N PHE A 55 10.53 3.72 -10.15
CA PHE A 55 9.85 2.68 -9.38
C PHE A 55 8.34 2.95 -9.26
N TYR A 56 7.95 4.21 -9.04
CA TYR A 56 6.55 4.58 -8.96
C TYR A 56 5.96 4.75 -10.36
N ARG A 57 4.93 3.95 -10.65
CA ARG A 57 4.22 3.99 -11.93
C ARG A 57 2.72 4.12 -11.69
N PRO A 58 2.18 5.35 -11.82
CA PRO A 58 0.75 5.60 -11.59
C PRO A 58 -0.17 4.76 -12.48
N GLU A 59 0.22 4.53 -13.73
CA GLU A 59 -0.56 3.73 -14.68
C GLU A 59 -0.65 2.25 -14.25
N ARG A 60 0.41 1.72 -13.65
CA ARG A 60 0.41 0.35 -13.14
C ARG A 60 -0.46 0.25 -11.89
N GLU A 61 -0.39 1.23 -11.01
CA GLU A 61 -1.25 1.30 -9.82
C GLU A 61 -2.71 1.32 -10.22
N ALA A 62 -3.07 2.15 -11.20
CA ALA A 62 -4.44 2.24 -11.71
C ALA A 62 -4.92 0.91 -12.29
N GLN A 63 -4.07 0.19 -13.01
CA GLN A 63 -4.40 -1.14 -13.56
C GLN A 63 -4.69 -2.14 -12.44
N VAL A 64 -3.87 -2.17 -11.40
CA VAL A 64 -4.05 -3.09 -10.27
C VAL A 64 -5.36 -2.79 -9.56
N LEU A 65 -5.65 -1.52 -9.27
CA LEU A 65 -6.88 -1.12 -8.60
C LEU A 65 -8.11 -1.45 -9.43
N LYS A 66 -8.06 -1.23 -10.73
CA LYS A 66 -9.15 -1.58 -11.64
C LYS A 66 -9.44 -3.08 -11.60
N ARG A 67 -8.39 -3.90 -11.68
CA ARG A 67 -8.51 -5.36 -11.61
C ARG A 67 -9.11 -5.82 -10.29
N VAL A 68 -8.65 -5.24 -9.19
CA VAL A 68 -9.16 -5.55 -7.85
C VAL A 68 -10.67 -5.28 -7.77
N MET A 69 -11.09 -4.11 -8.23
CA MET A 69 -12.50 -3.72 -8.20
C MET A 69 -13.36 -4.59 -9.12
N GLU A 70 -12.85 -4.93 -10.30
CA GLU A 70 -13.56 -5.81 -11.24
C GLU A 70 -13.73 -7.23 -10.70
N ARG A 71 -12.76 -7.73 -9.95
CA ARG A 71 -12.75 -9.11 -9.42
C ARG A 71 -13.33 -9.23 -8.02
N ASN A 72 -13.55 -8.12 -7.35
CA ASN A 72 -14.11 -8.13 -6.00
C ASN A 72 -15.55 -8.65 -6.02
N ARG A 73 -15.84 -9.65 -5.19
CA ARG A 73 -17.17 -10.24 -5.05
C ARG A 73 -17.79 -9.97 -3.69
N GLY A 74 -17.19 -9.10 -2.91
CA GLY A 74 -17.65 -8.82 -1.55
C GLY A 74 -17.26 -9.92 -0.56
N PRO A 75 -17.66 -9.82 0.72
CA PRO A 75 -18.58 -8.82 1.28
C PRO A 75 -18.00 -7.41 1.45
N LEU A 76 -16.67 -7.21 1.38
CA LEU A 76 -16.09 -5.88 1.41
C LEU A 76 -16.38 -5.14 0.11
N GLY A 77 -16.69 -3.85 0.22
CA GLY A 77 -16.94 -3.02 -0.95
C GLY A 77 -15.69 -2.71 -1.75
N ASN A 78 -15.87 -2.25 -2.99
CA ASN A 78 -14.76 -1.94 -3.88
C ASN A 78 -13.84 -0.84 -3.33
N GLU A 79 -14.42 0.16 -2.67
CA GLU A 79 -13.63 1.25 -2.08
C GLU A 79 -12.72 0.75 -0.95
N ASP A 80 -13.24 -0.15 -0.11
CA ASP A 80 -12.45 -0.75 0.96
C ASP A 80 -11.30 -1.60 0.40
N MET A 81 -11.59 -2.42 -0.59
CA MET A 81 -10.57 -3.24 -1.25
C MET A 81 -9.52 -2.38 -1.95
N ALA A 82 -9.93 -1.32 -2.62
CA ALA A 82 -9.00 -0.40 -3.27
C ALA A 82 -8.08 0.26 -2.26
N ARG A 83 -8.62 0.68 -1.12
CA ARG A 83 -7.84 1.28 -0.02
C ARG A 83 -6.79 0.32 0.51
N LEU A 84 -7.19 -0.93 0.77
CA LEU A 84 -6.27 -1.97 1.28
C LEU A 84 -5.15 -2.24 0.27
N PHE A 85 -5.48 -2.35 -1.00
CA PHE A 85 -4.46 -2.59 -2.04
C PHE A 85 -3.55 -1.39 -2.25
N ARG A 86 -4.04 -0.15 -2.09
CA ARG A 86 -3.17 1.03 -2.10
C ARG A 86 -2.12 0.97 -0.99
N GLU A 87 -2.54 0.57 0.21
CA GLU A 87 -1.60 0.42 1.33
C GLU A 87 -0.57 -0.69 1.06
N ILE A 88 -1.01 -1.81 0.52
CA ILE A 88 -0.11 -2.90 0.15
C ILE A 88 0.90 -2.42 -0.91
N MET A 89 0.42 -1.77 -1.96
CA MET A 89 1.28 -1.26 -3.03
C MET A 89 2.26 -0.20 -2.52
N SER A 90 1.78 0.70 -1.67
CA SER A 90 2.63 1.74 -1.07
C SER A 90 3.73 1.14 -0.20
N SER A 91 3.41 0.14 0.60
CA SER A 91 4.39 -0.55 1.44
C SER A 91 5.42 -1.29 0.60
N CYS A 92 5.00 -1.94 -0.47
CA CYS A 92 5.92 -2.62 -1.39
C CYS A 92 6.82 -1.63 -2.13
N LEU A 93 6.26 -0.51 -2.57
CA LEU A 93 7.05 0.54 -3.25
C LEU A 93 8.11 1.12 -2.33
N ALA A 94 7.81 1.27 -1.04
CA ALA A 94 8.76 1.77 -0.05
C ALA A 94 10.01 0.88 0.08
N LEU A 95 9.89 -0.41 -0.20
CA LEU A 95 11.04 -1.33 -0.21
C LEU A 95 11.94 -1.11 -1.43
N GLU A 96 11.37 -0.67 -2.54
CA GLU A 96 12.13 -0.39 -3.76
C GLU A 96 12.89 0.93 -3.63
N ASN A 97 12.16 2.00 -3.40
CA ASN A 97 12.72 3.36 -3.29
C ASN A 97 11.68 4.25 -2.62
N PRO A 98 11.83 4.60 -1.34
CA PRO A 98 10.84 5.38 -0.63
C PRO A 98 10.49 6.68 -1.37
N LEU A 99 9.22 6.86 -1.70
CA LEU A 99 8.75 8.06 -2.38
C LEU A 99 8.67 9.22 -1.40
N LYS A 100 9.36 10.33 -1.72
CA LYS A 100 9.27 11.56 -0.96
C LYS A 100 8.12 12.41 -1.48
N VAL A 101 7.18 12.74 -0.59
CA VAL A 101 6.06 13.62 -0.92
C VAL A 101 6.26 14.94 -0.19
N ALA A 102 6.50 16.01 -0.95
CA ALA A 102 6.64 17.36 -0.39
C ALA A 102 5.26 17.99 -0.17
N TYR A 103 5.08 18.68 0.96
CA TYR A 103 3.84 19.37 1.27
C TYR A 103 4.12 20.69 1.98
N LEU A 104 3.14 21.59 1.94
CA LEU A 104 3.26 22.92 2.53
C LEU A 104 2.85 22.89 4.01
N GLY A 105 3.68 23.53 4.85
CA GLY A 105 3.34 23.78 6.26
C GLY A 105 3.76 22.68 7.22
N PRO A 106 3.36 22.81 8.49
CA PRO A 106 3.71 21.79 9.49
C PRO A 106 2.91 20.51 9.30
N GLU A 107 3.38 19.45 9.95
CA GLU A 107 2.71 18.15 9.92
C GLU A 107 1.28 18.25 10.44
N GLY A 108 0.40 17.42 9.89
CA GLY A 108 -1.01 17.43 10.24
C GLY A 108 -1.84 18.44 9.46
N THR A 109 -1.24 19.17 8.53
CA THR A 109 -1.95 20.08 7.65
C THR A 109 -2.79 19.34 6.62
N PHE A 110 -3.68 20.07 5.96
CA PHE A 110 -4.50 19.53 4.88
C PHE A 110 -3.66 18.91 3.76
N SER A 111 -2.53 19.53 3.42
CA SER A 111 -1.63 19.00 2.39
C SER A 111 -1.04 17.65 2.75
N GLN A 112 -0.64 17.45 4.00
CA GLN A 112 -0.15 16.17 4.47
C GLN A 112 -1.23 15.09 4.40
N ALA A 113 -2.45 15.41 4.84
CA ALA A 113 -3.57 14.48 4.79
C ALA A 113 -3.88 14.05 3.37
N ALA A 114 -3.84 14.97 2.40
CA ALA A 114 -4.04 14.67 1.00
C ALA A 114 -2.96 13.76 0.42
N ALA A 115 -1.69 14.01 0.78
CA ALA A 115 -0.57 13.15 0.36
C ALA A 115 -0.72 11.73 0.89
N MET A 116 -1.05 11.57 2.16
CA MET A 116 -1.25 10.25 2.76
C MET A 116 -2.42 9.51 2.15
N LYS A 117 -3.52 10.21 1.85
CA LYS A 117 -4.70 9.61 1.22
C LYS A 117 -4.40 9.08 -0.18
N HIS A 118 -3.60 9.80 -0.96
CA HIS A 118 -3.28 9.41 -2.34
C HIS A 118 -2.19 8.35 -2.43
N PHE A 119 -1.14 8.46 -1.65
CA PHE A 119 0.06 7.61 -1.76
C PHE A 119 0.15 6.52 -0.70
N GLY A 120 -0.71 6.53 0.32
CA GLY A 120 -0.63 5.61 1.44
C GLY A 120 0.31 6.11 2.54
N HIS A 121 0.40 5.35 3.62
CA HIS A 121 1.15 5.74 4.81
C HIS A 121 2.63 5.40 4.76
N ALA A 122 3.06 4.59 3.78
CA ALA A 122 4.44 4.16 3.65
C ALA A 122 5.35 5.18 2.95
N VAL A 123 4.78 6.23 2.37
CA VAL A 123 5.57 7.29 1.72
C VAL A 123 6.20 8.21 2.76
N ILE A 124 7.34 8.79 2.41
CA ILE A 124 8.04 9.76 3.26
C ILE A 124 7.46 11.14 2.98
N SER A 125 6.86 11.75 4.02
CA SER A 125 6.33 13.11 3.93
C SER A 125 7.36 14.10 4.46
N GLN A 126 7.60 15.17 3.71
CA GLN A 126 8.57 16.18 4.08
C GLN A 126 7.93 17.56 4.06
N PRO A 127 7.77 18.22 5.24
CA PRO A 127 7.16 19.56 5.30
C PRO A 127 8.10 20.61 4.72
N MET A 128 7.49 21.59 4.02
CA MET A 128 8.23 22.69 3.40
C MET A 128 7.66 24.03 3.85
N ALA A 129 8.53 25.02 4.01
CA ALA A 129 8.13 26.36 4.47
C ALA A 129 7.48 27.21 3.38
N ALA A 130 7.82 26.95 2.11
CA ALA A 130 7.32 27.71 0.97
C ALA A 130 7.03 26.81 -0.23
N ILE A 131 6.16 27.29 -1.13
CA ILE A 131 5.76 26.53 -2.34
C ILE A 131 6.97 26.22 -3.23
N ASP A 132 7.90 27.13 -3.38
CA ASP A 132 9.11 26.93 -4.18
C ASP A 132 9.95 25.75 -3.66
N GLU A 133 10.03 25.57 -2.34
CA GLU A 133 10.71 24.44 -1.74
C GLU A 133 9.99 23.14 -2.03
N VAL A 134 8.65 23.16 -2.01
CA VAL A 134 7.83 21.98 -2.34
C VAL A 134 8.13 21.51 -3.77
N PHE A 135 8.17 22.43 -4.72
CA PHE A 135 8.48 22.08 -6.12
C PHE A 135 9.90 21.56 -6.28
N ARG A 136 10.87 22.11 -5.57
CA ARG A 136 12.26 21.64 -5.64
C ARG A 136 12.43 20.23 -5.12
N GLU A 137 11.75 19.89 -4.02
CA GLU A 137 11.85 18.55 -3.44
C GLU A 137 11.04 17.50 -4.23
N ALA A 138 9.97 17.92 -4.92
CA ALA A 138 9.12 17.01 -5.69
C ALA A 138 9.75 16.61 -7.03
N VAL A 139 10.72 17.35 -7.55
CA VAL A 139 11.40 17.07 -8.84
C VAL A 139 12.50 15.99 -8.73
#